data_28c03a4db1277ce913c0818231a5a951
#
_entry.id   28c03a4db1277ce913c0818231a5a951
#
_cell.length_a   1.000
_cell.length_b   1.000
_cell.length_c   1.000
_cell.angle_alpha   90.00
_cell.angle_beta   90.00
_cell.angle_gamma   90.00
#
_symmetry.space_group_name_H-M   'P 1'
#
loop_
_entity.id
_entity.type
_entity.pdbx_description
1 polymer ?
#
loop_
_entity_poly.entity_id
_entity_poly.type
_entity_poly.pdbx_seq_one_letter_code
_entity_poly.pdbx_strand_id
1 'polypeptide(L)'
;MSITNYQKNVCQCIRQWHYSKRNTNTVDMMLAVNGIPVVAIELKNQLTGQSVDDAMRQWQYDRNPNEPAFGFNKRVLAYFACDLYNVYMTTQLKGPETTFLPFNQGSAGAGKDGGAGNPKSTDGSYVTSYFWEKVLQKDSLLDILQKFINYERTEKKETLPDGSTKKTVSSKVVFPRYHQLDVVRQLVNHVRTNGAGHNYLIQHSAGSGKSNSIAWTAYRMASLHNENNDAIFNSVIIITDRRILDQQLQATVSSFDHTLGSVVTIDEKKNSGALRDAINDGKRIIVTTLQKFPVIYNEVESAVGKHYAVIVDEAHSSQTGQSALKLKAALADVSDALAEYAELEEKAVEEVEANDILVQEMLSQGKHSNMSFFAFTATPKGKTLEIFGEPQPDGSFHPFHIYSMRQAIEEGFILDVLANYTTYKMCYQIAKN
;
A
#
# COMPACT_ATOMS: atom_id res chain seq x y z
N MET A 1 9.81 6.57 -21.02
CA MET A 1 9.34 7.84 -21.66
C MET A 1 10.60 8.61 -22.09
N SER A 2 10.67 9.13 -23.31
CA SER A 2 11.83 9.95 -23.74
C SER A 2 11.92 11.21 -22.88
N ILE A 3 13.12 11.58 -22.43
CA ILE A 3 13.40 12.82 -21.66
C ILE A 3 12.81 14.04 -22.40
N THR A 4 12.93 14.08 -23.73
CA THR A 4 12.40 15.15 -24.58
C THR A 4 10.87 15.26 -24.48
N ASN A 5 10.13 14.16 -24.40
CA ASN A 5 8.68 14.18 -24.26
C ASN A 5 8.25 14.57 -22.83
N TYR A 6 9.06 14.19 -21.83
CA TYR A 6 8.82 14.61 -20.44
C TYR A 6 8.95 16.13 -20.29
N GLN A 7 9.98 16.73 -20.85
CA GLN A 7 10.23 18.17 -20.77
C GLN A 7 9.15 19.02 -21.47
N LYS A 8 8.45 18.46 -22.46
CA LYS A 8 7.33 19.13 -23.16
C LYS A 8 6.07 19.28 -22.33
N ASN A 9 5.95 18.58 -21.18
CA ASN A 9 4.76 18.72 -20.35
C ASN A 9 4.70 20.11 -19.71
N VAL A 10 3.58 20.77 -19.93
CA VAL A 10 3.26 22.07 -19.34
C VAL A 10 2.40 21.85 -18.12
N CYS A 11 2.95 22.16 -16.94
CA CYS A 11 2.21 22.14 -15.68
C CYS A 11 1.83 23.58 -15.32
N GLN A 12 0.56 23.80 -15.02
CA GLN A 12 0.01 25.12 -14.69
C GLN A 12 -0.70 25.06 -13.34
N CYS A 13 -0.49 26.09 -12.52
CA CYS A 13 -1.25 26.33 -11.30
C CYS A 13 -2.13 27.57 -11.54
N ILE A 14 -3.44 27.40 -11.43
CA ILE A 14 -4.43 28.44 -11.69
C ILE A 14 -5.14 28.76 -10.36
N ARG A 15 -5.10 30.00 -9.95
CA ARG A 15 -5.79 30.51 -8.77
C ARG A 15 -7.19 30.98 -9.16
N GLN A 16 -8.16 30.81 -8.24
CA GLN A 16 -9.56 31.20 -8.43
C GLN A 16 -10.09 30.71 -9.77
N TRP A 17 -9.96 29.38 -9.98
CA TRP A 17 -10.34 28.75 -11.24
C TRP A 17 -11.85 28.73 -11.46
N HIS A 18 -12.33 29.44 -12.47
CA HIS A 18 -13.70 29.37 -12.94
C HIS A 18 -13.96 28.06 -13.67
N TYR A 19 -14.65 27.13 -13.02
CA TYR A 19 -14.86 25.78 -13.52
C TYR A 19 -16.19 25.61 -14.31
N SER A 20 -17.11 26.57 -14.21
CA SER A 20 -18.43 26.51 -14.81
C SER A 20 -18.71 27.73 -15.67
N LYS A 21 -19.43 27.52 -16.78
CA LYS A 21 -20.02 28.61 -17.60
C LYS A 21 -21.38 29.06 -17.10
N ARG A 22 -21.95 28.40 -16.08
CA ARG A 22 -23.33 28.60 -15.59
C ARG A 22 -23.39 29.51 -14.36
N ASN A 23 -22.26 29.70 -13.69
CA ASN A 23 -22.16 30.52 -12.49
C ASN A 23 -20.77 31.15 -12.40
N THR A 24 -20.58 32.03 -11.43
CA THR A 24 -19.30 32.74 -11.17
C THR A 24 -18.45 32.04 -10.10
N ASN A 25 -18.83 30.85 -9.66
CA ASN A 25 -18.09 30.14 -8.62
C ASN A 25 -16.69 29.74 -9.08
N THR A 26 -15.76 29.82 -8.17
CA THR A 26 -14.36 29.46 -8.39
C THR A 26 -13.91 28.40 -7.39
N VAL A 27 -12.90 27.63 -7.77
CA VAL A 27 -12.09 26.79 -6.88
C VAL A 27 -10.80 27.56 -6.59
N ASP A 28 -10.33 27.54 -5.35
CA ASP A 28 -9.19 28.35 -4.91
C ASP A 28 -7.94 28.07 -5.72
N MET A 29 -7.61 26.81 -5.96
CA MET A 29 -6.49 26.42 -6.82
C MET A 29 -6.80 25.20 -7.67
N MET A 30 -6.28 25.20 -8.90
CA MET A 30 -6.36 24.08 -9.82
C MET A 30 -5.00 23.83 -10.48
N LEU A 31 -4.60 22.55 -10.52
CA LEU A 31 -3.39 22.14 -11.25
C LEU A 31 -3.81 21.47 -12.55
N ALA A 32 -3.23 21.95 -13.65
CA ALA A 32 -3.42 21.38 -14.99
C ALA A 32 -2.11 20.83 -15.55
N VAL A 33 -2.23 19.74 -16.28
CA VAL A 33 -1.15 19.17 -17.09
C VAL A 33 -1.57 19.22 -18.55
N ASN A 34 -0.81 19.93 -19.37
CA ASN A 34 -1.11 20.12 -20.81
C ASN A 34 -2.53 20.70 -21.05
N GLY A 35 -2.97 21.61 -20.19
CA GLY A 35 -4.29 22.21 -20.25
C GLY A 35 -5.44 21.38 -19.68
N ILE A 36 -5.17 20.15 -19.21
CA ILE A 36 -6.17 19.28 -18.58
C ILE A 36 -6.12 19.46 -17.07
N PRO A 37 -7.22 19.87 -16.40
CA PRO A 37 -7.28 19.98 -14.94
C PRO A 37 -7.21 18.58 -14.33
N VAL A 38 -6.25 18.35 -13.42
CA VAL A 38 -6.00 17.04 -12.80
C VAL A 38 -6.17 17.06 -11.29
N VAL A 39 -5.91 18.20 -10.63
CA VAL A 39 -6.09 18.38 -9.18
C VAL A 39 -6.81 19.69 -8.93
N ALA A 40 -7.75 19.67 -7.98
CA ALA A 40 -8.47 20.87 -7.52
C ALA A 40 -8.41 20.96 -5.99
N ILE A 41 -8.21 22.17 -5.45
CA ILE A 41 -7.92 22.40 -4.03
C ILE A 41 -8.77 23.56 -3.51
N GLU A 42 -9.48 23.34 -2.40
CA GLU A 42 -10.09 24.39 -1.57
C GLU A 42 -9.19 24.64 -0.36
N LEU A 43 -8.89 25.89 -0.12
CA LEU A 43 -7.97 26.34 0.93
C LEU A 43 -8.74 27.12 2.02
N LYS A 44 -8.42 26.86 3.28
CA LYS A 44 -8.96 27.59 4.42
C LYS A 44 -7.85 28.06 5.33
N ASN A 45 -8.15 29.14 6.05
CA ASN A 45 -7.20 29.76 6.97
C ASN A 45 -7.87 29.99 8.33
N GLN A 46 -7.31 29.38 9.37
CA GLN A 46 -7.80 29.52 10.74
C GLN A 46 -7.79 30.97 11.25
N LEU A 47 -6.92 31.83 10.72
CA LEU A 47 -6.93 33.26 11.07
C LEU A 47 -8.23 33.97 10.67
N THR A 48 -8.99 33.38 9.72
CA THR A 48 -10.33 33.85 9.32
C THR A 48 -11.46 33.08 10.00
N GLY A 49 -11.14 32.22 10.97
CA GLY A 49 -12.12 31.37 11.66
C GLY A 49 -12.60 30.17 10.86
N GLN A 50 -11.93 29.82 9.75
CA GLN A 50 -12.28 28.68 8.90
C GLN A 50 -11.25 27.56 9.03
N SER A 51 -11.71 26.32 8.92
CA SER A 51 -10.90 25.11 9.02
C SER A 51 -10.99 24.25 7.76
N VAL A 52 -10.26 23.13 7.75
CA VAL A 52 -10.34 22.13 6.70
C VAL A 52 -11.76 21.53 6.57
N ASP A 53 -12.54 21.51 7.65
CA ASP A 53 -13.93 21.05 7.63
C ASP A 53 -14.80 21.96 6.76
N ASP A 54 -14.56 23.28 6.79
CA ASP A 54 -15.24 24.22 5.92
C ASP A 54 -14.87 24.00 4.46
N ALA A 55 -13.63 23.65 4.15
CA ALA A 55 -13.21 23.28 2.80
C ALA A 55 -13.89 21.99 2.35
N MET A 56 -13.99 20.97 3.20
CA MET A 56 -14.72 19.73 2.90
C MET A 56 -16.21 19.99 2.67
N ARG A 57 -16.85 20.81 3.53
CA ARG A 57 -18.26 21.21 3.36
C ARG A 57 -18.48 21.98 2.05
N GLN A 58 -17.53 22.84 1.66
CA GLN A 58 -17.60 23.56 0.40
C GLN A 58 -17.60 22.61 -0.80
N TRP A 59 -16.79 21.55 -0.79
CA TRP A 59 -16.83 20.48 -1.79
C TRP A 59 -18.15 19.70 -1.78
N GLN A 60 -18.74 19.45 -0.61
CA GLN A 60 -19.96 18.67 -0.45
C GLN A 60 -21.23 19.44 -0.88
N TYR A 61 -21.31 20.74 -0.58
CA TYR A 61 -22.56 21.50 -0.70
C TYR A 61 -22.50 22.59 -1.77
N ASP A 62 -21.34 23.20 -2.02
CA ASP A 62 -21.23 24.35 -2.91
C ASP A 62 -20.66 23.98 -4.29
N ARG A 63 -20.22 22.75 -4.47
CA ARG A 63 -19.64 22.25 -5.73
C ARG A 63 -20.52 21.15 -6.31
N ASN A 64 -21.22 21.47 -7.41
CA ASN A 64 -22.10 20.50 -8.06
C ASN A 64 -21.27 19.40 -8.75
N PRO A 65 -21.38 18.11 -8.32
CA PRO A 65 -20.63 17.00 -8.90
C PRO A 65 -20.97 16.73 -10.39
N ASN A 66 -22.09 17.27 -10.90
CA ASN A 66 -22.49 17.11 -12.29
C ASN A 66 -21.86 18.15 -13.23
N GLU A 67 -21.08 19.08 -12.72
CA GLU A 67 -20.31 19.99 -13.58
C GLU A 67 -19.32 19.20 -14.46
N PRO A 68 -19.16 19.57 -15.75
CA PRO A 68 -18.25 18.86 -16.65
C PRO A 68 -16.81 18.78 -16.15
N ALA A 69 -16.39 19.75 -15.35
CA ALA A 69 -15.07 19.79 -14.72
C ALA A 69 -14.88 18.71 -13.65
N PHE A 70 -15.97 18.34 -12.96
CA PHE A 70 -15.96 17.43 -11.81
C PHE A 70 -16.50 16.04 -12.15
N GLY A 71 -16.83 15.78 -13.41
CA GLY A 71 -17.30 14.46 -13.85
C GLY A 71 -16.29 13.37 -13.50
N PHE A 72 -16.78 12.33 -12.83
CA PHE A 72 -15.95 11.22 -12.35
C PHE A 72 -15.08 10.63 -13.48
N ASN A 73 -13.79 10.48 -13.19
CA ASN A 73 -12.76 9.92 -14.10
C ASN A 73 -12.72 10.60 -15.49
N LYS A 74 -13.05 11.89 -15.58
CA LYS A 74 -13.04 12.63 -16.86
C LYS A 74 -11.97 13.71 -16.92
N ARG A 75 -11.76 14.44 -15.82
CA ARG A 75 -10.83 15.58 -15.77
C ARG A 75 -10.12 15.62 -14.42
N VAL A 76 -10.66 16.36 -13.43
CA VAL A 76 -10.10 16.39 -12.08
C VAL A 76 -10.14 15.00 -11.48
N LEU A 77 -8.97 14.47 -11.11
CA LEU A 77 -8.78 13.11 -10.59
C LEU A 77 -8.73 13.07 -9.06
N ALA A 78 -8.31 14.19 -8.45
CA ALA A 78 -8.25 14.33 -7.00
C ALA A 78 -8.66 15.74 -6.56
N TYR A 79 -9.45 15.78 -5.51
CA TYR A 79 -9.96 16.98 -4.86
C TYR A 79 -9.38 17.04 -3.46
N PHE A 80 -8.82 18.17 -3.10
CA PHE A 80 -8.20 18.38 -1.79
C PHE A 80 -8.90 19.50 -1.03
N ALA A 81 -9.04 19.28 0.27
CA ALA A 81 -9.37 20.29 1.26
C ALA A 81 -8.11 20.49 2.13
N CYS A 82 -7.65 21.72 2.27
CA CYS A 82 -6.41 22.02 2.97
C CYS A 82 -6.56 23.29 3.82
N ASP A 83 -6.02 23.23 5.03
CA ASP A 83 -5.81 24.38 5.89
C ASP A 83 -4.34 24.46 6.35
N LEU A 84 -4.04 25.22 7.38
CA LEU A 84 -2.67 25.38 7.89
C LEU A 84 -2.14 24.10 8.56
N TYR A 85 -3.02 23.18 8.99
CA TYR A 85 -2.67 22.02 9.82
C TYR A 85 -2.96 20.69 9.18
N ASN A 86 -3.97 20.60 8.29
CA ASN A 86 -4.48 19.34 7.77
C ASN A 86 -4.73 19.38 6.26
N VAL A 87 -4.57 18.23 5.63
CA VAL A 87 -4.94 17.96 4.24
C VAL A 87 -5.84 16.75 4.18
N TYR A 88 -6.97 16.89 3.47
CA TYR A 88 -7.88 15.78 3.18
C TYR A 88 -8.10 15.68 1.67
N MET A 89 -8.42 14.49 1.20
CA MET A 89 -8.60 14.24 -0.22
C MET A 89 -9.81 13.35 -0.52
N THR A 90 -10.35 13.52 -1.72
CA THR A 90 -11.29 12.56 -2.34
C THR A 90 -11.01 12.47 -3.85
N THR A 91 -11.41 11.36 -4.45
CA THR A 91 -11.31 11.16 -5.92
C THR A 91 -12.65 11.23 -6.62
N GLN A 92 -13.73 11.41 -5.87
CA GLN A 92 -15.10 11.52 -6.44
C GLN A 92 -15.96 12.42 -5.57
N LEU A 93 -16.55 13.44 -6.20
CA LEU A 93 -17.61 14.25 -5.57
C LEU A 93 -18.95 13.56 -5.72
N LYS A 94 -19.74 13.49 -4.63
CA LYS A 94 -21.08 12.91 -4.53
C LYS A 94 -22.05 13.84 -3.80
N GLY A 95 -21.78 15.15 -3.83
CA GLY A 95 -22.53 16.10 -3.01
C GLY A 95 -22.31 15.81 -1.51
N PRO A 96 -23.37 15.86 -0.69
CA PRO A 96 -23.28 15.61 0.76
C PRO A 96 -22.69 14.26 1.15
N GLU A 97 -22.78 13.24 0.27
CA GLU A 97 -22.24 11.89 0.49
C GLU A 97 -20.73 11.79 0.14
N THR A 98 -20.09 12.89 -0.23
CA THR A 98 -18.66 12.90 -0.50
C THR A 98 -17.88 12.57 0.78
N THR A 99 -17.08 11.53 0.73
CA THR A 99 -16.19 11.15 1.83
C THR A 99 -14.76 11.60 1.54
N PHE A 100 -14.09 12.13 2.56
CA PHE A 100 -12.72 12.57 2.48
C PHE A 100 -11.81 11.65 3.29
N LEU A 101 -10.63 11.40 2.78
CA LEU A 101 -9.57 10.63 3.44
C LEU A 101 -8.48 11.58 3.90
N PRO A 102 -7.90 11.43 5.10
CA PRO A 102 -6.77 12.20 5.53
C PRO A 102 -5.55 11.93 4.63
N PHE A 103 -4.84 13.02 4.33
CA PHE A 103 -3.62 12.99 3.51
C PHE A 103 -2.43 13.56 4.28
N ASN A 104 -2.42 13.34 5.60
CA ASN A 104 -1.42 13.84 6.53
C ASN A 104 -0.24 12.87 6.68
N GLN A 105 0.89 13.40 7.19
CA GLN A 105 2.13 12.65 7.37
C GLN A 105 2.11 11.72 8.60
N GLY A 106 1.23 12.01 9.56
CA GLY A 106 1.30 11.49 10.93
C GLY A 106 2.01 12.47 11.87
N SER A 107 1.63 12.47 13.16
CA SER A 107 2.10 13.46 14.15
C SER A 107 3.60 13.41 14.42
N ALA A 108 4.25 12.27 14.18
CA ALA A 108 5.69 12.09 14.30
C ALA A 108 6.45 12.25 12.96
N GLY A 109 5.72 12.50 11.87
CA GLY A 109 6.25 12.56 10.51
C GLY A 109 6.12 11.25 9.76
N ALA A 110 6.34 11.32 8.45
CA ALA A 110 6.16 10.21 7.53
C ALA A 110 6.99 8.98 7.90
N GLY A 111 6.34 7.82 7.89
CA GLY A 111 7.00 6.55 8.18
C GLY A 111 7.42 6.30 9.63
N LYS A 112 7.05 7.18 10.55
CA LYS A 112 7.40 7.08 11.98
C LYS A 112 6.18 6.70 12.82
N ASP A 113 6.44 6.13 13.98
CA ASP A 113 5.39 5.79 14.94
C ASP A 113 4.80 7.06 15.57
N GLY A 114 3.51 7.30 15.33
CA GLY A 114 2.79 8.49 15.79
C GLY A 114 1.29 8.36 15.63
N GLY A 115 0.55 9.43 15.96
CA GLY A 115 -0.89 9.55 15.75
C GLY A 115 -1.22 10.29 14.43
N ALA A 116 -2.48 10.71 14.29
CA ALA A 116 -2.96 11.49 13.15
C ALA A 116 -2.33 12.91 13.08
N GLY A 117 -2.57 13.59 11.96
CA GLY A 117 -2.12 14.95 11.71
C GLY A 117 -0.74 15.05 11.11
N ASN A 118 -0.07 16.14 11.36
CA ASN A 118 1.27 16.45 10.84
C ASN A 118 2.22 16.79 11.98
N PRO A 119 3.56 16.63 11.81
CA PRO A 119 4.53 17.04 12.82
C PRO A 119 4.50 18.54 13.03
N LYS A 120 4.83 18.98 14.24
CA LYS A 120 4.97 20.41 14.52
C LYS A 120 6.12 21.00 13.69
N SER A 121 5.90 22.18 13.11
CA SER A 121 6.96 22.91 12.44
C SER A 121 8.05 23.33 13.43
N THR A 122 9.29 23.12 13.06
CA THR A 122 10.48 23.53 13.85
C THR A 122 11.20 24.73 13.25
N ASP A 123 10.91 25.08 12.00
CA ASP A 123 11.56 26.13 11.22
C ASP A 123 10.62 27.29 10.84
N GLY A 124 9.38 27.26 11.36
CA GLY A 124 8.37 28.28 11.07
C GLY A 124 7.64 28.07 9.73
N SER A 125 7.92 27.00 8.98
CA SER A 125 7.15 26.63 7.79
C SER A 125 5.74 26.15 8.15
N TYR A 126 4.83 26.15 7.19
CA TYR A 126 3.52 25.54 7.39
C TYR A 126 3.66 24.03 7.54
N VAL A 127 2.98 23.43 8.52
CA VAL A 127 3.02 21.97 8.73
C VAL A 127 2.48 21.18 7.54
N THR A 128 1.68 21.82 6.69
CA THR A 128 1.15 21.28 5.43
C THR A 128 2.03 21.58 4.21
N SER A 129 3.21 22.22 4.39
CA SER A 129 4.08 22.62 3.27
C SER A 129 4.52 21.45 2.39
N TYR A 130 4.69 20.23 2.97
CA TYR A 130 5.00 19.02 2.22
C TYR A 130 4.05 18.76 1.05
N PHE A 131 2.79 19.23 1.16
CA PHE A 131 1.76 19.01 0.17
C PHE A 131 2.11 19.70 -1.17
N TRP A 132 2.53 20.95 -1.14
CA TRP A 132 2.94 21.66 -2.35
C TRP A 132 4.42 21.53 -2.67
N GLU A 133 5.29 21.41 -1.66
CA GLU A 133 6.75 21.33 -1.86
C GLU A 133 7.22 19.95 -2.32
N LYS A 134 6.53 18.87 -1.86
CA LYS A 134 6.95 17.49 -2.15
C LYS A 134 5.95 16.71 -3.00
N VAL A 135 4.63 16.89 -2.76
CA VAL A 135 3.61 16.07 -3.42
C VAL A 135 3.17 16.67 -4.75
N LEU A 136 2.83 17.95 -4.78
CA LEU A 136 2.24 18.62 -5.95
C LEU A 136 3.25 19.33 -6.85
N GLN A 137 4.53 19.31 -6.54
CA GLN A 137 5.55 19.82 -7.46
C GLN A 137 5.54 19.01 -8.77
N LYS A 138 6.01 19.64 -9.87
CA LYS A 138 5.88 19.12 -11.23
C LYS A 138 6.27 17.63 -11.38
N ASP A 139 7.48 17.29 -10.96
CA ASP A 139 8.01 15.93 -11.17
C ASP A 139 7.26 14.88 -10.35
N SER A 140 6.90 15.26 -9.12
CA SER A 140 6.11 14.43 -8.22
C SER A 140 4.70 14.22 -8.73
N LEU A 141 4.03 15.28 -9.19
CA LEU A 141 2.68 15.18 -9.74
C LEU A 141 2.63 14.31 -10.99
N LEU A 142 3.60 14.51 -11.91
CA LEU A 142 3.70 13.67 -13.12
C LEU A 142 3.99 12.20 -12.78
N ASP A 143 4.82 11.92 -11.78
CA ASP A 143 5.08 10.56 -11.30
C ASP A 143 3.80 9.93 -10.69
N ILE A 144 3.04 10.70 -9.90
CA ILE A 144 1.75 10.24 -9.34
C ILE A 144 0.77 9.90 -10.47
N LEU A 145 0.58 10.81 -11.41
CA LEU A 145 -0.33 10.62 -12.54
C LEU A 145 0.03 9.41 -13.40
N GLN A 146 1.32 9.15 -13.59
CA GLN A 146 1.80 8.07 -14.44
C GLN A 146 1.82 6.71 -13.76
N LYS A 147 2.13 6.67 -12.45
CA LYS A 147 2.55 5.41 -11.79
C LYS A 147 1.73 5.03 -10.56
N PHE A 148 0.91 5.93 -10.04
CA PHE A 148 0.12 5.67 -8.83
C PHE A 148 -1.38 5.71 -9.09
N ILE A 149 -1.86 6.57 -10.00
CA ILE A 149 -3.30 6.62 -10.26
C ILE A 149 -3.73 5.36 -10.98
N ASN A 150 -4.79 4.74 -10.46
CA ASN A 150 -5.41 3.58 -11.07
C ASN A 150 -6.93 3.72 -11.10
N TYR A 151 -7.56 3.16 -12.14
CA TYR A 151 -9.00 3.05 -12.28
C TYR A 151 -9.43 1.61 -12.04
N GLU A 152 -10.08 1.38 -10.91
CA GLU A 152 -10.60 0.06 -10.55
C GLU A 152 -12.09 -0.03 -10.91
N ARG A 153 -12.45 -1.13 -11.56
CA ARG A 153 -13.84 -1.50 -11.84
C ARG A 153 -14.13 -2.86 -11.26
N THR A 154 -15.09 -2.93 -10.35
CA THR A 154 -15.50 -4.18 -9.69
C THR A 154 -16.93 -4.51 -10.06
N GLU A 155 -17.16 -5.74 -10.54
CA GLU A 155 -18.48 -6.28 -10.79
C GLU A 155 -18.86 -7.24 -9.66
N LYS A 156 -19.92 -6.92 -8.92
CA LYS A 156 -20.51 -7.83 -7.94
C LYS A 156 -21.77 -8.44 -8.54
N LYS A 157 -21.87 -9.75 -8.44
CA LYS A 157 -23.08 -10.52 -8.77
C LYS A 157 -23.74 -10.93 -7.46
N GLU A 158 -24.98 -10.53 -7.26
CA GLU A 158 -25.80 -10.90 -6.10
C GLU A 158 -26.98 -11.71 -6.60
N THR A 159 -27.16 -12.92 -6.08
CA THR A 159 -28.34 -13.73 -6.37
C THR A 159 -29.46 -13.28 -5.44
N LEU A 160 -30.52 -12.77 -6.00
CA LEU A 160 -31.70 -12.32 -5.27
C LEU A 160 -32.53 -13.54 -4.81
N PRO A 161 -33.40 -13.36 -3.81
CA PRO A 161 -34.25 -14.47 -3.29
C PRO A 161 -35.16 -15.12 -4.35
N ASP A 162 -35.46 -14.40 -5.44
CA ASP A 162 -36.25 -14.88 -6.58
C ASP A 162 -35.45 -15.71 -7.60
N GLY A 163 -34.13 -15.95 -7.32
CA GLY A 163 -33.21 -16.68 -8.20
C GLY A 163 -32.62 -15.83 -9.33
N SER A 164 -33.02 -14.58 -9.49
CA SER A 164 -32.42 -13.65 -10.46
C SER A 164 -31.06 -13.16 -9.99
N THR A 165 -30.19 -12.79 -10.95
CA THR A 165 -28.85 -12.26 -10.62
C THR A 165 -28.81 -10.77 -10.89
N LYS A 166 -28.62 -9.98 -9.82
CA LYS A 166 -28.35 -8.53 -9.92
C LYS A 166 -26.85 -8.31 -10.08
N LYS A 167 -26.47 -7.66 -11.18
CA LYS A 167 -25.09 -7.21 -11.39
C LYS A 167 -24.95 -5.76 -10.95
N THR A 168 -24.09 -5.51 -9.99
CA THR A 168 -23.75 -4.15 -9.56
C THR A 168 -22.31 -3.86 -9.99
N VAL A 169 -22.12 -2.81 -10.77
CA VAL A 169 -20.80 -2.34 -11.18
C VAL A 169 -20.43 -1.14 -10.33
N SER A 170 -19.36 -1.23 -9.60
CA SER A 170 -18.76 -0.10 -8.92
C SER A 170 -17.42 0.25 -9.54
N SER A 171 -17.10 1.53 -9.60
CA SER A 171 -15.80 1.99 -10.09
C SER A 171 -15.26 3.08 -9.19
N LYS A 172 -13.94 3.08 -9.00
CA LYS A 172 -13.24 4.11 -8.23
C LYS A 172 -11.93 4.47 -8.92
N VAL A 173 -11.53 5.72 -8.78
CA VAL A 173 -10.17 6.17 -9.05
C VAL A 173 -9.39 6.03 -7.76
N VAL A 174 -8.29 5.31 -7.81
CA VAL A 174 -7.38 5.15 -6.67
C VAL A 174 -6.28 6.19 -6.80
N PHE A 175 -6.18 7.03 -5.79
CA PHE A 175 -5.07 7.96 -5.57
C PHE A 175 -4.35 7.53 -4.29
N PRO A 176 -3.02 7.51 -4.21
CA PRO A 176 -2.33 7.03 -3.02
C PRO A 176 -2.60 7.95 -1.82
N ARG A 177 -2.81 7.37 -0.64
CA ARG A 177 -2.74 8.12 0.61
C ARG A 177 -1.29 8.49 0.90
N TYR A 178 -1.07 9.50 1.75
CA TYR A 178 0.28 10.01 1.95
C TYR A 178 1.30 8.93 2.35
N HIS A 179 0.98 8.11 3.36
CA HIS A 179 1.88 7.03 3.82
C HIS A 179 2.17 5.97 2.74
N GLN A 180 1.21 5.72 1.83
CA GLN A 180 1.39 4.79 0.72
C GLN A 180 2.34 5.37 -0.33
N LEU A 181 2.16 6.65 -0.67
CA LEU A 181 3.05 7.38 -1.57
C LEU A 181 4.47 7.44 -1.02
N ASP A 182 4.58 7.75 0.26
CA ASP A 182 5.85 7.93 0.95
C ASP A 182 6.64 6.61 1.04
N VAL A 183 6.03 5.53 1.52
CA VAL A 183 6.72 4.23 1.62
C VAL A 183 7.23 3.74 0.28
N VAL A 184 6.40 3.80 -0.78
CA VAL A 184 6.81 3.33 -2.10
C VAL A 184 7.98 4.16 -2.63
N ARG A 185 7.98 5.47 -2.42
CA ARG A 185 9.06 6.36 -2.83
C ARG A 185 10.34 6.12 -2.03
N GLN A 186 10.24 5.96 -0.72
CA GLN A 186 11.40 5.63 0.11
C GLN A 186 12.03 4.29 -0.33
N LEU A 187 11.22 3.25 -0.54
CA LEU A 187 11.70 1.96 -1.03
C LEU A 187 12.39 2.08 -2.39
N VAL A 188 11.77 2.78 -3.35
CA VAL A 188 12.37 3.00 -4.68
C VAL A 188 13.71 3.73 -4.59
N ASN A 189 13.79 4.77 -3.77
CA ASN A 189 15.02 5.54 -3.61
C ASN A 189 16.13 4.71 -2.95
N HIS A 190 15.79 3.99 -1.88
CA HIS A 190 16.76 3.16 -1.17
C HIS A 190 17.29 2.01 -2.06
N VAL A 191 16.39 1.31 -2.78
CA VAL A 191 16.80 0.23 -3.70
C VAL A 191 17.62 0.78 -4.86
N ARG A 192 17.28 1.95 -5.41
CA ARG A 192 18.08 2.56 -6.49
C ARG A 192 19.51 2.84 -6.06
N THR A 193 19.70 3.29 -4.82
CA THR A 193 21.02 3.63 -4.28
C THR A 193 21.82 2.39 -3.88
N ASN A 194 21.17 1.39 -3.27
CA ASN A 194 21.87 0.27 -2.61
C ASN A 194 21.80 -1.05 -3.42
N GLY A 195 20.96 -1.11 -4.46
CA GLY A 195 20.77 -2.35 -5.25
C GLY A 195 19.92 -3.41 -4.54
N ALA A 196 20.09 -4.67 -4.98
CA ALA A 196 19.48 -5.84 -4.38
C ALA A 196 20.23 -6.28 -3.10
N GLY A 197 19.62 -7.20 -2.33
CA GLY A 197 20.25 -7.81 -1.14
C GLY A 197 19.86 -7.18 0.21
N HIS A 198 18.93 -6.23 0.22
CA HIS A 198 18.42 -5.58 1.44
C HIS A 198 17.01 -6.06 1.79
N ASN A 199 16.73 -6.20 3.09
CA ASN A 199 15.41 -6.52 3.61
C ASN A 199 14.73 -5.26 4.14
N TYR A 200 13.42 -5.20 3.99
CA TYR A 200 12.58 -4.07 4.39
C TYR A 200 11.37 -4.56 5.16
N LEU A 201 11.16 -4.03 6.34
CA LEU A 201 9.94 -4.26 7.13
C LEU A 201 9.01 -3.04 7.03
N ILE A 202 7.84 -3.25 6.49
CA ILE A 202 6.82 -2.22 6.36
C ILE A 202 5.67 -2.54 7.34
N GLN A 203 5.68 -1.83 8.47
CA GLN A 203 4.66 -1.99 9.50
C GLN A 203 3.49 -1.05 9.21
N HIS A 204 2.50 -1.54 8.50
CA HIS A 204 1.28 -0.80 8.18
C HIS A 204 0.07 -1.47 8.80
N SER A 205 -0.65 -0.74 9.63
CA SER A 205 -1.85 -1.16 10.33
C SER A 205 -2.93 -1.74 9.39
N ALA A 206 -3.89 -2.47 9.94
CA ALA A 206 -5.12 -2.80 9.25
C ALA A 206 -5.81 -1.52 8.72
N GLY A 207 -6.53 -1.60 7.61
CA GLY A 207 -7.18 -0.43 7.00
C GLY A 207 -6.23 0.57 6.30
N SER A 208 -4.91 0.35 6.34
CA SER A 208 -3.92 1.21 5.66
C SER A 208 -3.95 1.11 4.13
N GLY A 209 -4.62 0.09 3.57
CA GLY A 209 -4.60 -0.19 2.13
C GLY A 209 -3.31 -0.86 1.66
N LYS A 210 -2.76 -1.78 2.46
CA LYS A 210 -1.53 -2.56 2.16
C LYS A 210 -1.51 -3.14 0.76
N SER A 211 -2.64 -3.70 0.27
CA SER A 211 -2.72 -4.31 -1.06
C SER A 211 -2.31 -3.33 -2.18
N ASN A 212 -2.72 -2.06 -2.09
CA ASN A 212 -2.31 -1.04 -3.04
C ASN A 212 -0.81 -0.71 -2.91
N SER A 213 -0.31 -0.57 -1.68
CA SER A 213 1.13 -0.34 -1.43
C SER A 213 1.98 -1.48 -1.99
N ILE A 214 1.55 -2.74 -1.82
CA ILE A 214 2.18 -3.93 -2.39
C ILE A 214 2.17 -3.87 -3.92
N ALA A 215 1.03 -3.57 -4.53
CA ALA A 215 0.91 -3.47 -5.99
C ALA A 215 1.85 -2.38 -6.54
N TRP A 216 1.80 -1.16 -6.00
CA TRP A 216 2.72 -0.09 -6.41
C TRP A 216 4.19 -0.46 -6.23
N THR A 217 4.55 -1.07 -5.09
CA THR A 217 5.92 -1.55 -4.84
C THR A 217 6.33 -2.56 -5.91
N ALA A 218 5.48 -3.54 -6.22
CA ALA A 218 5.77 -4.57 -7.21
C ALA A 218 6.03 -3.97 -8.60
N TYR A 219 5.16 -3.09 -9.09
CA TYR A 219 5.34 -2.45 -10.40
C TYR A 219 6.55 -1.52 -10.44
N ARG A 220 6.82 -0.81 -9.34
CA ARG A 220 8.00 0.06 -9.24
C ARG A 220 9.28 -0.77 -9.28
N MET A 221 9.37 -1.86 -8.51
CA MET A 221 10.53 -2.75 -8.47
C MET A 221 10.72 -3.47 -9.81
N ALA A 222 9.64 -3.95 -10.44
CA ALA A 222 9.70 -4.60 -11.75
C ALA A 222 10.23 -3.69 -12.87
N SER A 223 10.12 -2.38 -12.72
CA SER A 223 10.56 -1.38 -13.70
C SER A 223 11.77 -0.55 -13.27
N LEU A 224 12.38 -0.88 -12.13
CA LEU A 224 13.46 -0.09 -11.55
C LEU A 224 14.80 -0.45 -12.20
N HIS A 225 15.54 0.58 -12.63
CA HIS A 225 16.85 0.46 -13.23
C HIS A 225 17.87 1.26 -12.42
N ASN A 226 19.11 0.82 -12.44
CA ASN A 226 20.25 1.51 -11.89
C ASN A 226 20.70 2.69 -12.79
N GLU A 227 21.76 3.38 -12.40
CA GLU A 227 22.30 4.51 -13.17
C GLU A 227 22.83 4.10 -14.55
N ASN A 228 23.25 2.85 -14.72
CA ASN A 228 23.70 2.28 -15.98
C ASN A 228 22.56 1.80 -16.88
N ASN A 229 21.30 2.02 -16.45
CA ASN A 229 20.09 1.55 -17.12
C ASN A 229 19.93 0.01 -17.13
N ASP A 230 20.58 -0.71 -16.20
CA ASP A 230 20.37 -2.14 -15.99
C ASP A 230 19.21 -2.34 -15.01
N ALA A 231 18.36 -3.35 -15.27
CA ALA A 231 17.28 -3.69 -14.35
C ALA A 231 17.87 -4.20 -13.03
N ILE A 232 17.43 -3.59 -11.90
CA ILE A 232 17.90 -4.01 -10.56
C ILE A 232 17.35 -5.38 -10.21
N PHE A 233 16.09 -5.67 -10.57
CA PHE A 233 15.46 -6.97 -10.37
C PHE A 233 15.02 -7.59 -11.70
N ASN A 234 15.27 -8.88 -11.85
CA ASN A 234 14.83 -9.65 -12.99
C ASN A 234 13.34 -10.01 -12.90
N SER A 235 12.89 -10.36 -11.69
CA SER A 235 11.48 -10.64 -11.39
C SER A 235 11.11 -10.16 -9.99
N VAL A 236 9.83 -9.85 -9.82
CA VAL A 236 9.20 -9.52 -8.54
C VAL A 236 8.24 -10.65 -8.18
N ILE A 237 8.41 -11.26 -7.02
CA ILE A 237 7.61 -12.38 -6.54
C ILE A 237 6.76 -11.89 -5.37
N ILE A 238 5.44 -11.96 -5.50
CA ILE A 238 4.49 -11.59 -4.44
C ILE A 238 3.99 -12.87 -3.78
N ILE A 239 4.20 -12.98 -2.48
CA ILE A 239 3.79 -14.11 -1.66
C ILE A 239 2.58 -13.70 -0.82
N THR A 240 1.48 -14.44 -0.93
CA THR A 240 0.27 -14.23 -0.15
C THR A 240 -0.02 -15.45 0.71
N ASP A 241 -0.65 -15.22 1.86
CA ASP A 241 -0.95 -16.27 2.82
C ASP A 241 -2.35 -16.89 2.63
N ARG A 242 -3.37 -16.07 2.33
CA ARG A 242 -4.78 -16.51 2.33
C ARG A 242 -5.42 -16.49 0.95
N ARG A 243 -6.17 -17.56 0.64
CA ARG A 243 -6.91 -17.69 -0.64
C ARG A 243 -7.84 -16.53 -0.97
N ILE A 244 -8.55 -15.98 0.02
CA ILE A 244 -9.51 -14.89 -0.20
C ILE A 244 -8.79 -13.54 -0.36
N LEU A 245 -7.76 -13.27 0.45
CA LEU A 245 -6.92 -12.09 0.31
C LEU A 245 -6.08 -12.16 -0.96
N ASP A 246 -5.65 -13.36 -1.34
CA ASP A 246 -4.95 -13.63 -2.60
C ASP A 246 -5.77 -13.16 -3.81
N GLN A 247 -7.06 -13.48 -3.90
CA GLN A 247 -7.92 -13.00 -4.99
C GLN A 247 -8.05 -11.47 -5.02
N GLN A 248 -8.16 -10.81 -3.86
CA GLN A 248 -8.24 -9.36 -3.78
C GLN A 248 -6.91 -8.70 -4.17
N LEU A 249 -5.79 -9.22 -3.67
CA LEU A 249 -4.47 -8.71 -4.02
C LEU A 249 -4.15 -8.96 -5.49
N GLN A 250 -4.45 -10.15 -6.01
CA GLN A 250 -4.32 -10.47 -7.43
C GLN A 250 -5.14 -9.52 -8.32
N ALA A 251 -6.40 -9.26 -7.95
CA ALA A 251 -7.26 -8.31 -8.66
C ALA A 251 -6.65 -6.91 -8.63
N THR A 252 -6.15 -6.48 -7.48
CA THR A 252 -5.48 -5.18 -7.32
C THR A 252 -4.21 -5.13 -8.17
N VAL A 253 -3.32 -6.11 -8.07
CA VAL A 253 -2.09 -6.18 -8.87
C VAL A 253 -2.44 -6.19 -10.37
N SER A 254 -3.39 -7.02 -10.79
CA SER A 254 -3.79 -7.11 -12.20
C SER A 254 -4.45 -5.83 -12.72
N SER A 255 -5.10 -5.04 -11.86
CA SER A 255 -5.71 -3.76 -12.26
C SER A 255 -4.69 -2.69 -12.68
N PHE A 256 -3.44 -2.84 -12.24
CA PHE A 256 -2.32 -1.99 -12.64
C PHE A 256 -1.59 -2.50 -13.89
N ASP A 257 -1.96 -3.68 -14.42
CA ASP A 257 -1.29 -4.26 -15.58
C ASP A 257 -1.74 -3.57 -16.87
N HIS A 258 -0.93 -2.64 -17.36
CA HIS A 258 -1.13 -1.97 -18.65
C HIS A 258 -0.47 -2.73 -19.82
N THR A 259 0.26 -3.80 -19.53
CA THR A 259 0.94 -4.65 -20.52
C THR A 259 0.51 -6.09 -20.34
N LEU A 260 -0.40 -6.57 -21.16
CA LEU A 260 -0.94 -7.93 -21.10
C LEU A 260 0.19 -8.97 -20.96
N GLY A 261 0.09 -9.79 -19.89
CA GLY A 261 1.01 -10.90 -19.63
C GLY A 261 2.28 -10.54 -18.85
N SER A 262 2.39 -9.33 -18.29
CA SER A 262 3.48 -8.98 -17.39
C SER A 262 3.31 -9.58 -16.01
N VAL A 263 2.07 -9.89 -15.61
CA VAL A 263 1.71 -10.53 -14.33
C VAL A 263 1.29 -11.97 -14.58
N VAL A 264 1.90 -12.91 -13.85
CA VAL A 264 1.52 -14.33 -13.86
C VAL A 264 1.09 -14.73 -12.45
N THR A 265 -0.10 -15.29 -12.35
CA THR A 265 -0.61 -15.83 -11.10
C THR A 265 -0.45 -17.35 -11.10
N ILE A 266 0.18 -17.87 -10.06
CA ILE A 266 0.38 -19.29 -9.80
C ILE A 266 -0.55 -19.70 -8.66
N ASP A 267 -1.79 -19.99 -9.00
CA ASP A 267 -2.82 -20.48 -8.07
C ASP A 267 -2.56 -21.95 -7.65
N GLU A 268 -3.39 -22.46 -6.73
CA GLU A 268 -3.24 -23.84 -6.21
C GLU A 268 -3.42 -24.92 -7.28
N LYS A 269 -4.10 -24.62 -8.38
CA LYS A 269 -4.34 -25.57 -9.47
C LYS A 269 -3.10 -25.77 -10.34
N LYS A 270 -2.17 -24.81 -10.31
CA LYS A 270 -0.90 -24.91 -11.02
C LYS A 270 0.15 -25.57 -10.13
N ASN A 271 0.91 -26.50 -10.69
CA ASN A 271 1.99 -27.19 -9.96
C ASN A 271 3.22 -26.28 -9.76
N SER A 272 4.18 -26.74 -8.96
CA SER A 272 5.45 -26.04 -8.73
C SER A 272 6.27 -25.83 -10.02
N GLY A 273 6.09 -26.72 -11.02
CA GLY A 273 6.70 -26.57 -12.33
C GLY A 273 6.29 -25.30 -13.07
N ALA A 274 4.99 -24.91 -12.98
CA ALA A 274 4.52 -23.65 -13.58
C ALA A 274 5.19 -22.40 -12.99
N LEU A 275 5.58 -22.48 -11.74
CA LEU A 275 6.28 -21.40 -11.04
C LEU A 275 7.74 -21.31 -11.47
N ARG A 276 8.43 -22.44 -11.51
CA ARG A 276 9.78 -22.54 -12.06
C ARG A 276 9.82 -22.02 -13.50
N ASP A 277 8.85 -22.45 -14.34
CA ASP A 277 8.77 -22.02 -15.73
C ASP A 277 8.56 -20.49 -15.83
N ALA A 278 7.70 -19.90 -14.98
CA ALA A 278 7.49 -18.45 -14.92
C ALA A 278 8.78 -17.69 -14.55
N ILE A 279 9.58 -18.21 -13.62
CA ILE A 279 10.88 -17.63 -13.25
C ILE A 279 11.88 -17.77 -14.40
N ASN A 280 11.97 -18.93 -15.01
CA ASN A 280 12.88 -19.19 -16.12
C ASN A 280 12.55 -18.36 -17.35
N ASP A 281 11.26 -18.17 -17.65
CA ASP A 281 10.75 -17.30 -18.71
C ASP A 281 10.96 -15.80 -18.42
N GLY A 282 11.46 -15.44 -17.24
CA GLY A 282 11.71 -14.07 -16.85
C GLY A 282 10.44 -13.22 -16.72
N LYS A 283 9.32 -13.81 -16.25
CA LYS A 283 8.10 -13.05 -15.98
C LYS A 283 8.36 -11.97 -14.98
N ARG A 284 7.89 -10.76 -15.26
CA ARG A 284 8.24 -9.56 -14.48
C ARG A 284 7.62 -9.56 -13.09
N ILE A 285 6.36 -9.97 -12.96
CA ILE A 285 5.65 -10.05 -11.68
C ILE A 285 4.99 -11.44 -11.59
N ILE A 286 5.28 -12.15 -10.51
CA ILE A 286 4.75 -13.48 -10.22
C ILE A 286 4.01 -13.41 -8.90
N VAL A 287 2.72 -13.79 -8.88
CA VAL A 287 1.94 -13.87 -7.65
C VAL A 287 1.77 -15.34 -7.30
N THR A 288 2.14 -15.71 -6.08
CA THR A 288 2.10 -17.09 -5.60
C THR A 288 1.69 -17.17 -4.13
N THR A 289 1.41 -18.38 -3.66
CA THR A 289 1.07 -18.64 -2.26
C THR A 289 2.29 -19.08 -1.47
N LEU A 290 2.22 -18.89 -0.15
CA LEU A 290 3.28 -19.25 0.80
C LEU A 290 3.72 -20.73 0.66
N GLN A 291 2.77 -21.65 0.40
CA GLN A 291 3.06 -23.09 0.31
C GLN A 291 3.97 -23.49 -0.87
N LYS A 292 4.09 -22.61 -1.87
CA LYS A 292 4.94 -22.85 -3.06
C LYS A 292 6.29 -22.16 -2.97
N PHE A 293 6.45 -21.24 -2.03
CA PHE A 293 7.66 -20.44 -1.90
C PHE A 293 8.94 -21.24 -1.63
N PRO A 294 8.97 -22.29 -0.80
CA PRO A 294 10.18 -23.08 -0.57
C PRO A 294 10.80 -23.65 -1.85
N VAL A 295 9.95 -24.07 -2.79
CA VAL A 295 10.42 -24.54 -4.10
C VAL A 295 11.06 -23.41 -4.91
N ILE A 296 10.46 -22.22 -4.88
CA ILE A 296 11.02 -21.02 -5.54
C ILE A 296 12.33 -20.63 -4.90
N TYR A 297 12.40 -20.61 -3.58
CA TYR A 297 13.56 -20.14 -2.84
C TYR A 297 14.83 -20.90 -3.25
N ASN A 298 14.74 -22.23 -3.32
CA ASN A 298 15.84 -23.08 -3.78
C ASN A 298 16.20 -22.86 -5.26
N GLU A 299 15.19 -22.68 -6.14
CA GLU A 299 15.41 -22.45 -7.58
C GLU A 299 16.01 -21.07 -7.86
N VAL A 300 15.60 -20.04 -7.09
CA VAL A 300 16.09 -18.66 -7.21
C VAL A 300 17.53 -18.55 -6.73
N GLU A 301 17.91 -19.28 -5.69
CA GLU A 301 19.28 -19.29 -5.16
C GLU A 301 20.28 -19.85 -6.18
N SER A 302 19.88 -20.82 -6.97
CA SER A 302 20.71 -21.40 -8.03
C SER A 302 20.86 -20.54 -9.28
N ALA A 303 20.08 -19.44 -9.41
CA ALA A 303 20.09 -18.58 -10.59
C ALA A 303 21.23 -17.53 -10.54
N VAL A 304 22.41 -17.92 -10.91
CA VAL A 304 23.60 -17.06 -10.96
C VAL A 304 23.34 -15.80 -11.80
N GLY A 305 23.62 -14.63 -11.22
CA GLY A 305 23.52 -13.34 -11.90
C GLY A 305 22.10 -12.76 -12.05
N LYS A 306 21.06 -13.42 -11.47
CA LYS A 306 19.71 -12.87 -11.43
C LYS A 306 19.38 -12.32 -10.05
N HIS A 307 18.66 -11.19 -10.02
CA HIS A 307 18.21 -10.55 -8.79
C HIS A 307 16.67 -10.58 -8.68
N TYR A 308 16.17 -10.78 -7.48
CA TYR A 308 14.75 -10.93 -7.22
C TYR A 308 14.27 -10.03 -6.08
N ALA A 309 13.11 -9.42 -6.28
CA ALA A 309 12.36 -8.75 -5.22
C ALA A 309 11.26 -9.68 -4.73
N VAL A 310 11.24 -10.01 -3.44
CA VAL A 310 10.23 -10.87 -2.81
C VAL A 310 9.37 -10.02 -1.89
N ILE A 311 8.09 -9.87 -2.22
CA ILE A 311 7.13 -9.11 -1.43
C ILE A 311 6.27 -10.11 -0.66
N VAL A 312 6.27 -10.00 0.66
CA VAL A 312 5.52 -10.88 1.58
C VAL A 312 4.38 -10.10 2.20
N ASP A 313 3.14 -10.53 1.94
CA ASP A 313 1.95 -9.96 2.60
C ASP A 313 1.64 -10.74 3.87
N GLU A 314 1.28 -10.00 4.95
CA GLU A 314 0.96 -10.55 6.27
C GLU A 314 2.07 -11.47 6.82
N ALA A 315 3.29 -10.94 6.89
CA ALA A 315 4.49 -11.65 7.39
C ALA A 315 4.38 -12.18 8.85
N HIS A 316 3.22 -12.08 9.46
CA HIS A 316 2.93 -12.52 10.83
C HIS A 316 1.67 -13.39 10.94
N SER A 317 1.03 -13.79 9.81
CA SER A 317 -0.30 -14.42 9.89
C SER A 317 -0.27 -15.78 10.58
N SER A 318 -1.27 -15.98 11.42
CA SER A 318 -1.54 -17.26 12.06
C SER A 318 -2.29 -18.17 11.09
N GLN A 319 -1.69 -19.26 10.66
CA GLN A 319 -2.43 -20.31 9.95
C GLN A 319 -2.59 -21.55 10.83
N THR A 320 -3.84 -21.89 11.02
CA THR A 320 -4.24 -23.13 11.69
C THR A 320 -3.67 -24.37 10.97
N GLY A 321 -3.20 -25.32 11.75
CA GLY A 321 -2.64 -26.64 11.52
C GLY A 321 -2.54 -27.27 10.12
N GLN A 322 -3.51 -27.07 9.21
CA GLN A 322 -3.47 -27.69 7.88
C GLN A 322 -2.43 -27.06 6.93
N SER A 323 -2.20 -25.76 7.02
CA SER A 323 -1.19 -25.09 6.18
C SER A 323 0.21 -25.30 6.73
N ALA A 324 0.37 -25.38 8.06
CA ALA A 324 1.61 -25.79 8.70
C ALA A 324 2.00 -27.24 8.35
N LEU A 325 1.02 -28.17 8.28
CA LEU A 325 1.23 -29.55 7.84
C LEU A 325 1.67 -29.64 6.37
N LYS A 326 1.11 -28.82 5.49
CA LYS A 326 1.50 -28.78 4.07
C LYS A 326 2.89 -28.17 3.88
N LEU A 327 3.24 -27.17 4.67
CA LEU A 327 4.57 -26.61 4.70
C LEU A 327 5.58 -27.61 5.30
N LYS A 328 5.24 -28.31 6.38
CA LYS A 328 6.02 -29.43 6.92
C LYS A 328 6.32 -30.49 5.86
N ALA A 329 5.33 -30.83 5.03
CA ALA A 329 5.50 -31.83 3.97
C ALA A 329 6.37 -31.32 2.80
N ALA A 330 6.34 -30.02 2.53
CA ALA A 330 7.19 -29.37 1.52
C ALA A 330 8.62 -29.13 2.01
N LEU A 331 8.82 -29.02 3.33
CA LEU A 331 10.09 -28.76 4.00
C LEU A 331 10.53 -30.02 4.81
N ALA A 332 10.43 -31.21 4.24
CA ALA A 332 10.60 -32.49 4.94
C ALA A 332 11.93 -32.65 5.73
N ASP A 333 12.95 -31.83 5.43
CA ASP A 333 14.23 -31.79 6.15
C ASP A 333 14.27 -30.80 7.34
N VAL A 334 13.17 -30.15 7.67
CA VAL A 334 13.11 -29.06 8.66
C VAL A 334 12.48 -29.51 10.00
N SER A 335 12.23 -30.78 10.21
CA SER A 335 11.63 -31.28 11.46
C SER A 335 12.46 -30.91 12.70
N ASP A 336 13.77 -30.92 12.58
CA ASP A 336 14.71 -30.60 13.68
C ASP A 336 14.72 -29.10 13.97
N ALA A 337 14.70 -28.24 12.93
CA ALA A 337 14.61 -26.78 13.07
C ALA A 337 13.25 -26.34 13.64
N LEU A 338 12.18 -27.06 13.35
CA LEU A 338 10.85 -26.85 13.91
C LEU A 338 10.79 -27.15 15.41
N ALA A 339 11.41 -28.27 15.81
CA ALA A 339 11.48 -28.66 17.22
C ALA A 339 12.31 -27.64 18.02
N GLU A 340 13.46 -27.23 17.49
CA GLU A 340 14.33 -26.24 18.09
C GLU A 340 13.65 -24.85 18.20
N TYR A 341 12.90 -24.44 17.15
CA TYR A 341 12.11 -23.19 17.20
C TYR A 341 10.97 -23.25 18.21
N ALA A 342 10.24 -24.36 18.27
CA ALA A 342 9.15 -24.53 19.25
C ALA A 342 9.68 -24.53 20.68
N GLU A 343 10.85 -25.10 20.92
CA GLU A 343 11.52 -25.11 22.22
C GLU A 343 11.99 -23.70 22.62
N LEU A 344 12.57 -22.94 21.67
CA LEU A 344 12.98 -21.55 21.87
C LEU A 344 11.83 -20.59 22.21
N GLU A 345 10.63 -20.83 21.65
CA GLU A 345 9.43 -20.01 21.85
C GLU A 345 8.52 -20.58 22.97
N GLU A 346 8.93 -21.65 23.68
CA GLU A 346 8.11 -22.35 24.69
C GLU A 346 6.72 -22.78 24.17
N LYS A 347 6.64 -23.14 22.87
CA LYS A 347 5.42 -23.56 22.20
C LYS A 347 5.43 -25.04 21.88
N ALA A 348 4.23 -25.66 21.83
CA ALA A 348 4.10 -26.99 21.24
C ALA A 348 4.39 -26.93 19.74
N VAL A 349 5.01 -27.98 19.18
CA VAL A 349 5.37 -28.04 17.74
C VAL A 349 4.14 -27.85 16.85
N GLU A 350 2.96 -28.30 17.28
CA GLU A 350 1.71 -28.12 16.57
C GLU A 350 1.20 -26.66 16.57
N GLU A 351 1.69 -25.80 17.45
CA GLU A 351 1.33 -24.40 17.56
C GLU A 351 2.24 -23.48 16.72
N VAL A 352 3.32 -24.03 16.15
CA VAL A 352 4.22 -23.26 15.28
C VAL A 352 3.53 -22.97 13.95
N GLU A 353 3.42 -21.70 13.62
CA GLU A 353 2.77 -21.24 12.41
C GLU A 353 3.63 -21.42 11.16
N ALA A 354 2.98 -21.58 10.00
CA ALA A 354 3.65 -21.75 8.71
C ALA A 354 4.63 -20.59 8.38
N ASN A 355 4.26 -19.37 8.75
CA ASN A 355 5.13 -18.20 8.56
C ASN A 355 6.34 -18.22 9.49
N ASP A 356 6.20 -18.74 10.69
CA ASP A 356 7.31 -18.88 11.62
C ASP A 356 8.36 -19.84 11.05
N ILE A 357 7.92 -20.91 10.34
CA ILE A 357 8.82 -21.85 9.65
C ILE A 357 9.53 -21.19 8.47
N LEU A 358 8.80 -20.45 7.63
CA LEU A 358 9.39 -19.71 6.52
C LEU A 358 10.44 -18.71 7.01
N VAL A 359 10.10 -18.00 8.07
CA VAL A 359 11.00 -17.04 8.73
C VAL A 359 12.26 -17.73 9.26
N GLN A 360 12.10 -18.91 9.87
CA GLN A 360 13.23 -19.70 10.36
C GLN A 360 14.12 -20.23 9.23
N GLU A 361 13.51 -20.70 8.14
CA GLU A 361 14.25 -21.13 6.95
C GLU A 361 15.09 -19.99 6.36
N MET A 362 14.48 -18.79 6.23
CA MET A 362 15.17 -17.59 5.77
C MET A 362 16.31 -17.17 6.71
N LEU A 363 16.16 -17.36 8.05
CA LEU A 363 17.22 -17.12 9.03
C LEU A 363 18.37 -18.11 8.88
N SER A 364 18.05 -19.40 8.70
CA SER A 364 19.07 -20.46 8.63
C SER A 364 19.98 -20.32 7.41
N GLN A 365 19.45 -19.78 6.32
CA GLN A 365 20.19 -19.58 5.07
C GLN A 365 20.93 -18.24 4.97
N GLY A 366 20.66 -17.30 5.87
CA GLY A 366 21.36 -16.01 5.94
C GLY A 366 20.87 -14.96 4.92
N LYS A 367 21.64 -13.87 4.77
CA LYS A 367 21.36 -12.81 3.81
C LYS A 367 21.84 -13.19 2.41
N HIS A 368 20.94 -13.15 1.43
CA HIS A 368 21.27 -13.40 0.03
C HIS A 368 21.49 -12.08 -0.72
N SER A 369 22.61 -11.91 -1.35
CA SER A 369 22.97 -10.70 -2.11
C SER A 369 22.11 -10.50 -3.37
N ASN A 370 21.47 -11.58 -3.85
CA ASN A 370 20.64 -11.55 -5.05
C ASN A 370 19.13 -11.42 -4.77
N MET A 371 18.70 -11.34 -3.49
CA MET A 371 17.30 -11.19 -3.11
C MET A 371 17.08 -10.04 -2.15
N SER A 372 16.02 -9.27 -2.39
CA SER A 372 15.51 -8.29 -1.44
C SER A 372 14.10 -8.67 -1.01
N PHE A 373 13.85 -8.64 0.31
CA PHE A 373 12.54 -8.94 0.87
C PHE A 373 11.85 -7.66 1.32
N PHE A 374 10.57 -7.55 0.98
CA PHE A 374 9.68 -6.45 1.35
C PHE A 374 8.51 -7.04 2.15
N ALA A 375 8.66 -7.06 3.47
CA ALA A 375 7.69 -7.68 4.37
C ALA A 375 6.65 -6.65 4.83
N PHE A 376 5.41 -6.82 4.41
CA PHE A 376 4.27 -6.00 4.84
C PHE A 376 3.51 -6.70 5.97
N THR A 377 3.30 -6.01 7.08
CA THR A 377 2.58 -6.55 8.23
C THR A 377 1.93 -5.44 9.07
N ALA A 378 0.86 -5.76 9.79
CA ALA A 378 0.27 -4.84 10.75
C ALA A 378 0.96 -4.90 12.12
N THR A 379 1.38 -6.09 12.54
CA THR A 379 1.92 -6.38 13.88
C THR A 379 3.12 -7.32 13.77
N PRO A 380 4.33 -6.79 13.56
CA PRO A 380 5.52 -7.63 13.47
C PRO A 380 5.81 -8.31 14.81
N LYS A 381 6.16 -9.59 14.75
CA LYS A 381 6.71 -10.33 15.91
C LYS A 381 8.21 -10.04 16.07
N GLY A 382 8.81 -10.37 17.23
CA GLY A 382 10.24 -10.15 17.49
C GLY A 382 11.14 -10.72 16.40
N LYS A 383 10.91 -11.96 15.97
CA LYS A 383 11.66 -12.59 14.87
C LYS A 383 11.49 -11.89 13.52
N THR A 384 10.30 -11.39 13.21
CA THR A 384 10.05 -10.60 11.99
C THR A 384 10.87 -9.30 11.99
N LEU A 385 10.99 -8.66 13.16
CA LEU A 385 11.83 -7.47 13.35
C LEU A 385 13.31 -7.81 13.15
N GLU A 386 13.82 -8.90 13.70
CA GLU A 386 15.22 -9.33 13.55
C GLU A 386 15.61 -9.57 12.08
N ILE A 387 14.70 -10.13 11.26
CA ILE A 387 15.01 -10.50 9.87
C ILE A 387 14.85 -9.34 8.90
N PHE A 388 13.76 -8.61 9.03
CA PHE A 388 13.37 -7.61 8.05
C PHE A 388 13.56 -6.17 8.53
N GLY A 389 13.76 -5.97 9.85
CA GLY A 389 13.96 -4.66 10.45
C GLY A 389 15.37 -4.13 10.28
N GLU A 390 15.51 -2.84 10.42
CA GLU A 390 16.79 -2.13 10.41
C GLU A 390 17.44 -2.22 11.79
N PRO A 391 18.69 -2.73 11.89
CA PRO A 391 19.40 -2.82 13.16
C PRO A 391 19.71 -1.42 13.69
N GLN A 392 19.49 -1.22 14.98
CA GLN A 392 19.80 0.01 15.70
C GLN A 392 21.09 -0.12 16.54
N PRO A 393 21.74 0.98 16.90
CA PRO A 393 22.97 0.94 17.73
C PRO A 393 22.77 0.31 19.11
N ASP A 394 21.55 0.29 19.64
CA ASP A 394 21.22 -0.32 20.94
C ASP A 394 20.91 -1.83 20.83
N GLY A 395 21.04 -2.42 19.63
CA GLY A 395 20.76 -3.82 19.36
C GLY A 395 19.29 -4.13 19.06
N SER A 396 18.42 -3.14 19.09
CA SER A 396 17.01 -3.29 18.66
C SER A 396 16.88 -3.27 17.13
N PHE A 397 15.70 -3.67 16.63
CA PHE A 397 15.39 -3.64 15.22
C PHE A 397 14.12 -2.81 15.00
N HIS A 398 14.16 -1.90 14.03
CA HIS A 398 13.03 -1.03 13.72
C HIS A 398 12.50 -1.28 12.29
N PRO A 399 11.19 -1.10 12.08
CA PRO A 399 10.64 -1.12 10.72
C PRO A 399 11.23 0.01 9.87
N PHE A 400 11.43 -0.27 8.59
CA PHE A 400 11.81 0.73 7.58
C PHE A 400 10.77 1.85 7.45
N HIS A 401 9.49 1.51 7.58
CA HIS A 401 8.39 2.47 7.49
C HIS A 401 7.20 2.02 8.35
N ILE A 402 6.61 2.97 9.08
CA ILE A 402 5.48 2.73 9.97
C ILE A 402 4.27 3.57 9.54
N TYR A 403 3.10 2.95 9.48
CA TYR A 403 1.80 3.57 9.60
C TYR A 403 1.10 2.89 10.78
N SER A 404 1.11 3.57 11.92
CA SER A 404 0.79 2.94 13.21
C SER A 404 -0.70 2.63 13.35
N MET A 405 -1.01 1.69 14.26
CA MET A 405 -2.39 1.41 14.66
C MET A 405 -3.05 2.65 15.28
N ARG A 406 -2.30 3.41 16.10
CA ARG A 406 -2.76 4.66 16.67
C ARG A 406 -3.17 5.66 15.62
N GLN A 407 -2.33 5.88 14.61
CA GLN A 407 -2.64 6.78 13.50
C GLN A 407 -3.91 6.30 12.75
N ALA A 408 -4.04 4.99 12.50
CA ALA A 408 -5.20 4.43 11.81
C ALA A 408 -6.50 4.58 12.60
N ILE A 409 -6.45 4.48 13.94
CA ILE A 409 -7.60 4.71 14.84
C ILE A 409 -7.99 6.20 14.81
N GLU A 410 -7.03 7.09 15.04
CA GLU A 410 -7.26 8.53 15.07
C GLU A 410 -7.73 9.09 13.71
N GLU A 411 -7.33 8.49 12.60
CA GLU A 411 -7.81 8.78 11.25
C GLU A 411 -9.15 8.10 10.88
N GLY A 412 -9.72 7.27 11.77
CA GLY A 412 -11.02 6.62 11.60
C GLY A 412 -11.06 5.41 10.67
N PHE A 413 -9.91 4.80 10.33
CA PHE A 413 -9.86 3.60 9.47
C PHE A 413 -10.11 2.30 10.21
N ILE A 414 -9.82 2.25 11.50
CA ILE A 414 -10.12 1.13 12.39
C ILE A 414 -10.77 1.65 13.67
N LEU A 415 -11.62 0.83 14.25
CA LEU A 415 -12.24 1.14 15.52
C LEU A 415 -11.22 0.99 16.66
N ASP A 416 -11.27 1.89 17.64
CA ASP A 416 -10.54 1.72 18.88
C ASP A 416 -11.13 0.53 19.64
N VAL A 417 -10.40 -0.59 19.63
CA VAL A 417 -10.83 -1.83 20.29
C VAL A 417 -10.98 -1.62 21.81
N LEU A 418 -10.11 -0.80 22.43
CA LEU A 418 -10.14 -0.55 23.85
C LEU A 418 -11.37 0.30 24.25
N ALA A 419 -11.75 1.27 23.42
CA ALA A 419 -12.94 2.09 23.65
C ALA A 419 -14.25 1.34 23.34
N ASN A 420 -14.21 0.32 22.49
CA ASN A 420 -15.37 -0.45 22.07
C ASN A 420 -15.42 -1.87 22.64
N TYR A 421 -14.54 -2.20 23.60
CA TYR A 421 -14.48 -3.51 24.23
C TYR A 421 -15.52 -3.65 25.34
N THR A 422 -16.37 -4.69 25.22
CA THR A 422 -17.32 -5.07 26.28
C THR A 422 -17.03 -6.50 26.72
N THR A 423 -16.73 -6.71 28.00
CA THR A 423 -16.48 -8.04 28.54
C THR A 423 -17.76 -8.88 28.58
N TYR A 424 -17.66 -10.20 28.37
CA TYR A 424 -18.78 -11.12 28.57
C TYR A 424 -19.41 -10.97 29.96
N LYS A 425 -18.62 -10.65 30.99
CA LYS A 425 -19.09 -10.41 32.38
C LYS A 425 -20.02 -9.20 32.46
N MET A 426 -19.70 -8.13 31.68
CA MET A 426 -20.49 -6.90 31.61
C MET A 426 -21.80 -7.13 30.85
N CYS A 427 -21.73 -7.83 29.70
CA CYS A 427 -22.91 -8.25 28.93
C CYS A 427 -23.84 -9.13 29.77
N TYR A 428 -23.29 -10.07 30.52
CA TYR A 428 -24.07 -10.95 31.41
C TYR A 428 -24.74 -10.19 32.57
N GLN A 429 -24.10 -9.17 33.15
CA GLN A 429 -24.69 -8.32 34.17
C GLN A 429 -25.83 -7.44 33.63
N ILE A 430 -25.68 -6.90 32.43
CA ILE A 430 -26.73 -6.12 31.75
C ILE A 430 -27.94 -7.00 31.41
N ALA A 431 -27.73 -8.24 30.98
CA ALA A 431 -28.83 -9.17 30.68
C ALA A 431 -29.56 -9.70 31.91
N LYS A 432 -29.02 -9.54 33.12
CA LYS A 432 -29.62 -9.97 34.39
C LYS A 432 -30.45 -8.91 35.08
N ASN A 433 -30.35 -7.65 34.73
CA ASN A 433 -31.15 -6.51 35.16
C ASN A 433 -32.24 -6.21 34.14
#